data_5d4b47bbe6188a635daa148a06a14ad4
#
_entry.id   5d4b47bbe6188a635daa148a06a14ad4
#
_cell.length_a   1.000
_cell.length_b   1.000
_cell.length_c   1.000
_cell.angle_alpha   90.00
_cell.angle_beta   90.00
_cell.angle_gamma   90.00
#
_symmetry.space_group_name_H-M   'P 1'
#
loop_
_entity.id
_entity.type
_entity.pdbx_description
1 polymer ?
#
loop_
_entity_poly.entity_id
_entity_poly.type
_entity_poly.pdbx_seq_one_letter_code
_entity_poly.pdbx_strand_id
1 'polypeptide(L)'
;EKLDREFWRSGDGERRVRQITEAGSGKDCVILDTNDREGTPDTLEYAGRLGMDTEAVRRRIPETLGIILKQMLDQGLNAVWLVTGGDTLLGFMKEIGQWELKPIRQIRPGCVLTKLDYNGREYHMITKSGGFGDENLLPELTEELKGKQKGEENGISD
;
A
#
# COMPACT_ATOMS: atom_id res chain seq x y z
N GLU A 1 -0.06 -16.44 -4.03
CA GLU A 1 -0.18 -15.21 -4.83
C GLU A 1 0.89 -14.16 -4.47
N LYS A 2 1.20 -13.91 -3.18
CA LYS A 2 2.16 -12.86 -2.74
C LYS A 2 3.61 -13.08 -3.19
N LEU A 3 3.98 -14.26 -3.64
CA LEU A 3 5.29 -14.59 -4.19
C LEU A 3 5.31 -14.64 -5.72
N ASP A 4 4.16 -14.50 -6.37
CA ASP A 4 4.00 -14.68 -7.81
C ASP A 4 3.83 -13.33 -8.53
N ARG A 5 4.93 -12.63 -8.73
CA ARG A 5 4.93 -11.33 -9.41
C ARG A 5 4.49 -11.43 -10.88
N GLU A 6 4.73 -12.57 -11.53
CA GLU A 6 4.33 -12.75 -12.94
C GLU A 6 2.81 -12.83 -13.07
N PHE A 7 2.14 -13.50 -12.10
CA PHE A 7 0.70 -13.46 -12.01
C PHE A 7 0.18 -12.01 -11.91
N TRP A 8 0.77 -11.21 -11.00
CA TRP A 8 0.32 -9.83 -10.79
C TRP A 8 0.62 -8.91 -11.98
N ARG A 9 1.59 -9.25 -12.84
CA ARG A 9 1.85 -8.54 -14.11
C ARG A 9 0.98 -9.00 -15.26
N SER A 10 0.22 -10.06 -15.10
CA SER A 10 -0.68 -10.59 -16.12
C SER A 10 -2.05 -9.90 -16.10
N GLY A 11 -2.83 -10.08 -17.16
CA GLY A 11 -4.23 -9.62 -17.19
C GLY A 11 -5.12 -10.23 -16.09
N ASP A 12 -4.76 -11.41 -15.57
CA ASP A 12 -5.45 -12.02 -14.42
C ASP A 12 -5.14 -11.26 -13.14
N GLY A 13 -3.88 -10.87 -12.95
CA GLY A 13 -3.45 -10.01 -11.85
C GLY A 13 -4.14 -8.65 -11.88
N GLU A 14 -4.19 -8.01 -13.04
CA GLU A 14 -4.90 -6.74 -13.21
C GLU A 14 -6.39 -6.86 -12.88
N ARG A 15 -7.04 -7.93 -13.32
CA ARG A 15 -8.45 -8.20 -12.95
C ARG A 15 -8.60 -8.40 -11.44
N ARG A 16 -7.66 -9.09 -10.81
CA ARG A 16 -7.66 -9.31 -9.36
C ARG A 16 -7.51 -7.99 -8.60
N VAL A 17 -6.60 -7.11 -9.02
CA VAL A 17 -6.46 -5.76 -8.44
C VAL A 17 -7.76 -4.98 -8.59
N ARG A 18 -8.39 -5.01 -9.75
CA ARG A 18 -9.69 -4.34 -9.97
C ARG A 18 -10.76 -4.85 -9.00
N GLN A 19 -10.87 -6.16 -8.82
CA GLN A 19 -11.80 -6.75 -7.84
C GLN A 19 -11.53 -6.27 -6.41
N ILE A 20 -10.25 -6.17 -6.02
CA ILE A 20 -9.86 -5.67 -4.70
C ILE A 20 -10.27 -4.19 -4.56
N THR A 21 -10.02 -3.39 -5.58
CA THR A 21 -10.38 -1.96 -5.62
C THR A 21 -11.90 -1.77 -5.55
N GLU A 22 -12.66 -2.54 -6.33
CA GLU A 22 -14.13 -2.52 -6.32
C GLU A 22 -14.71 -2.96 -4.96
N ALA A 23 -14.16 -4.03 -4.38
CA ALA A 23 -14.59 -4.50 -3.05
C ALA A 23 -14.27 -3.50 -1.93
N GLY A 24 -13.25 -2.68 -2.12
CA GLY A 24 -12.87 -1.58 -1.23
C GLY A 24 -13.69 -0.30 -1.44
N SER A 25 -14.41 -0.19 -2.55
CA SER A 25 -15.21 1.01 -2.86
C SER A 25 -16.28 1.24 -1.79
N GLY A 26 -16.37 2.48 -1.30
CA GLY A 26 -17.29 2.85 -0.21
C GLY A 26 -16.87 2.37 1.18
N LYS A 27 -15.67 1.82 1.33
CA LYS A 27 -15.07 1.50 2.64
C LYS A 27 -14.20 2.66 3.12
N ASP A 28 -14.25 2.94 4.40
CA ASP A 28 -13.41 3.97 5.02
C ASP A 28 -11.94 3.60 5.03
N CYS A 29 -11.63 2.32 5.14
CA CYS A 29 -10.27 1.79 5.17
C CYS A 29 -10.22 0.40 4.54
N VAL A 30 -9.16 0.14 3.76
CA VAL A 30 -8.84 -1.18 3.21
C VAL A 30 -7.40 -1.50 3.58
N ILE A 31 -7.17 -2.68 4.14
CA ILE A 31 -5.84 -3.15 4.52
C ILE A 31 -5.45 -4.29 3.59
N LEU A 32 -4.32 -4.12 2.90
CA LEU A 32 -3.63 -5.19 2.19
C LEU A 32 -2.50 -5.69 3.05
N ASP A 33 -2.58 -6.95 3.42
CA ASP A 33 -1.65 -7.58 4.33
C ASP A 33 -1.07 -8.85 3.70
N THR A 34 0.17 -9.18 4.04
CA THR A 34 0.91 -10.32 3.52
C THR A 34 1.08 -11.45 4.52
N ASN A 35 0.43 -11.37 5.67
CA ASN A 35 0.46 -12.43 6.66
C ASN A 35 -0.21 -13.72 6.12
N ASP A 36 0.29 -14.85 6.56
CA ASP A 36 -0.36 -16.11 6.28
C ASP A 36 -1.68 -16.21 7.06
N ARG A 37 -2.72 -16.68 6.39
CA ARG A 37 -4.04 -16.89 7.00
C ARG A 37 -4.15 -18.34 7.44
N GLU A 38 -4.88 -18.56 8.52
CA GLU A 38 -5.25 -19.91 8.94
C GLU A 38 -5.89 -20.69 7.78
N GLY A 39 -5.44 -21.91 7.59
CA GLY A 39 -5.89 -22.77 6.48
C GLY A 39 -5.24 -22.52 5.12
N THR A 40 -4.30 -21.55 5.02
CA THR A 40 -3.48 -21.37 3.82
C THR A 40 -2.10 -22.03 3.97
N PRO A 41 -1.45 -22.44 2.88
CA PRO A 41 -0.07 -22.91 2.93
C PRO A 41 0.85 -21.86 3.54
N ASP A 42 1.75 -22.30 4.43
CA ASP A 42 2.83 -21.44 4.96
C ASP A 42 3.68 -20.89 3.82
N THR A 43 3.98 -19.58 3.92
CA THR A 43 4.75 -18.88 2.86
C THR A 43 6.13 -19.48 2.65
N LEU A 44 6.84 -19.84 3.72
CA LEU A 44 8.19 -20.38 3.61
C LEU A 44 8.17 -21.81 3.04
N GLU A 45 7.19 -22.62 3.41
CA GLU A 45 6.99 -23.95 2.83
C GLU A 45 6.71 -23.84 1.32
N TYR A 46 5.82 -22.92 0.93
CA TYR A 46 5.52 -22.70 -0.49
C TYR A 46 6.74 -22.17 -1.25
N ALA A 47 7.48 -21.22 -0.68
CA ALA A 47 8.71 -20.68 -1.24
C ALA A 47 9.77 -21.78 -1.45
N GLY A 48 9.91 -22.69 -0.49
CA GLY A 48 10.83 -23.84 -0.60
C GLY A 48 10.50 -24.75 -1.79
N ARG A 49 9.20 -24.96 -2.07
CA ARG A 49 8.76 -25.71 -3.27
C ARG A 49 9.13 -25.01 -4.58
N LEU A 50 9.25 -23.68 -4.56
CA LEU A 50 9.70 -22.85 -5.69
C LEU A 50 11.23 -22.69 -5.75
N GLY A 51 11.99 -23.32 -4.85
CA GLY A 51 13.44 -23.16 -4.77
C GLY A 51 13.88 -21.77 -4.27
N MET A 52 13.00 -21.05 -3.57
CA MET A 52 13.29 -19.72 -3.03
C MET A 52 13.81 -19.83 -1.60
N ASP A 53 14.94 -19.20 -1.31
CA ASP A 53 15.41 -19.00 0.05
C ASP A 53 14.70 -17.83 0.75
N THR A 54 14.96 -17.66 2.04
CA THR A 54 14.35 -16.60 2.86
C THR A 54 14.66 -15.20 2.31
N GLU A 55 15.85 -14.99 1.76
CA GLU A 55 16.25 -13.71 1.19
C GLU A 55 15.48 -13.41 -0.09
N ALA A 56 15.27 -14.42 -0.94
CA ALA A 56 14.44 -14.30 -2.12
C ALA A 56 12.97 -13.98 -1.76
N VAL A 57 12.43 -14.58 -0.70
CA VAL A 57 11.09 -14.28 -0.17
C VAL A 57 11.00 -12.82 0.30
N ARG A 58 11.97 -12.36 1.10
CA ARG A 58 12.03 -10.97 1.61
C ARG A 58 12.02 -9.94 0.49
N ARG A 59 12.67 -10.21 -0.63
CA ARG A 59 12.65 -9.32 -1.80
C ARG A 59 11.35 -9.44 -2.59
N ARG A 60 10.84 -10.66 -2.77
CA ARG A 60 9.68 -10.94 -3.63
C ARG A 60 8.40 -10.32 -3.12
N ILE A 61 8.15 -10.35 -1.81
CA ILE A 61 6.93 -9.79 -1.22
C ILE A 61 6.83 -8.28 -1.47
N PRO A 62 7.83 -7.43 -1.15
CA PRO A 62 7.80 -6.00 -1.47
C PRO A 62 7.66 -5.70 -2.98
N GLU A 63 8.34 -6.47 -3.84
CA GLU A 63 8.18 -6.34 -5.29
C GLU A 63 6.73 -6.60 -5.74
N THR A 64 6.12 -7.64 -5.22
CA THR A 64 4.72 -7.99 -5.53
C THR A 64 3.76 -6.91 -5.03
N LEU A 65 3.94 -6.42 -3.81
CA LEU A 65 3.14 -5.30 -3.29
C LEU A 65 3.32 -4.04 -4.13
N GLY A 66 4.54 -3.76 -4.58
CA GLY A 66 4.81 -2.64 -5.48
C GLY A 66 4.01 -2.71 -6.78
N ILE A 67 3.94 -3.89 -7.41
CA ILE A 67 3.14 -4.13 -8.61
C ILE A 67 1.66 -3.87 -8.34
N ILE A 68 1.12 -4.40 -7.26
CA ILE A 68 -0.28 -4.23 -6.87
C ILE A 68 -0.61 -2.75 -6.65
N LEU A 69 0.21 -2.05 -5.86
CA LEU A 69 0.01 -0.63 -5.56
C LEU A 69 0.08 0.22 -6.84
N LYS A 70 1.05 -0.06 -7.73
CA LYS A 70 1.14 0.61 -9.03
C LYS A 70 -0.14 0.43 -9.84
N GLN A 71 -0.66 -0.79 -9.95
CA GLN A 71 -1.88 -1.07 -10.71
C GLN A 71 -3.10 -0.35 -10.12
N MET A 72 -3.19 -0.22 -8.79
CA MET A 72 -4.24 0.57 -8.14
C MET A 72 -4.14 2.06 -8.50
N LEU A 73 -2.92 2.62 -8.55
CA LEU A 73 -2.71 4.00 -9.02
C LEU A 73 -3.09 4.15 -10.49
N ASP A 74 -2.68 3.21 -11.35
CA ASP A 74 -2.98 3.23 -12.80
C ASP A 74 -4.50 3.16 -13.04
N GLN A 75 -5.26 2.48 -12.19
CA GLN A 75 -6.72 2.44 -12.20
C GLN A 75 -7.37 3.72 -11.64
N GLY A 76 -6.56 4.68 -11.18
CA GLY A 76 -7.03 5.99 -10.73
C GLY A 76 -7.70 5.97 -9.36
N LEU A 77 -7.38 4.99 -8.50
CA LEU A 77 -7.91 4.94 -7.15
C LEU A 77 -7.50 6.20 -6.37
N ASN A 78 -8.49 7.02 -6.03
CA ASN A 78 -8.30 8.23 -5.23
C ASN A 78 -8.43 7.89 -3.75
N ALA A 79 -7.31 7.75 -3.07
CA ALA A 79 -7.24 7.42 -1.65
C ALA A 79 -5.99 8.03 -1.02
N VAL A 80 -5.98 8.17 0.29
CA VAL A 80 -4.74 8.38 1.04
C VAL A 80 -4.08 7.01 1.24
N TRP A 81 -2.86 6.89 0.76
CA TRP A 81 -2.10 5.65 0.80
C TRP A 81 -1.28 5.58 2.08
N LEU A 82 -1.35 4.50 2.82
CA LEU A 82 -0.44 4.24 3.92
C LEU A 82 0.43 3.04 3.59
N VAL A 83 1.73 3.27 3.47
CA VAL A 83 2.72 2.23 3.19
C VAL A 83 3.59 2.02 4.43
N THR A 84 3.55 0.83 4.99
CA THR A 84 4.35 0.44 6.14
C THR A 84 5.55 -0.42 5.74
N GLY A 85 6.72 -0.06 6.26
CA GLY A 85 7.99 -0.73 5.99
C GLY A 85 8.76 -0.15 4.80
N GLY A 86 10.07 0.08 5.01
CA GLY A 86 10.96 0.66 4.01
C GLY A 86 11.08 -0.19 2.75
N ASP A 87 11.13 -1.52 2.89
CA ASP A 87 11.24 -2.43 1.75
C ASP A 87 9.99 -2.39 0.86
N THR A 88 8.80 -2.30 1.47
CA THR A 88 7.53 -2.16 0.73
C THR A 88 7.49 -0.84 -0.03
N LEU A 89 7.87 0.25 0.63
CA LEU A 89 7.96 1.57 -0.01
C LEU A 89 8.96 1.55 -1.17
N LEU A 90 10.14 0.98 -0.97
CA LEU A 90 11.17 0.88 -2.01
C LEU A 90 10.68 0.03 -3.20
N GLY A 91 10.03 -1.11 -2.94
CA GLY A 91 9.43 -1.95 -3.98
C GLY A 91 8.41 -1.19 -4.81
N PHE A 92 7.54 -0.42 -4.16
CA PHE A 92 6.55 0.42 -4.83
C PHE A 92 7.19 1.55 -5.65
N MET A 93 8.11 2.32 -5.07
CA MET A 93 8.79 3.43 -5.75
C MET A 93 9.55 2.95 -6.99
N LYS A 94 10.17 1.78 -6.91
CA LYS A 94 10.85 1.12 -8.03
C LYS A 94 9.87 0.78 -9.17
N GLU A 95 8.70 0.24 -8.86
CA GLU A 95 7.70 -0.13 -9.86
C GLU A 95 7.10 1.08 -10.59
N ILE A 96 6.95 2.22 -9.92
CA ILE A 96 6.45 3.46 -10.54
C ILE A 96 7.57 4.30 -11.18
N GLY A 97 8.84 3.91 -11.03
CA GLY A 97 9.99 4.64 -11.57
C GLY A 97 10.21 6.00 -10.90
N GLN A 98 9.76 6.18 -9.66
CA GLN A 98 9.92 7.40 -8.86
C GLN A 98 10.86 7.14 -7.69
N TRP A 99 11.64 8.15 -7.33
CA TRP A 99 12.62 8.02 -6.24
C TRP A 99 12.49 9.14 -5.21
N GLU A 100 11.54 10.04 -5.41
CA GLU A 100 11.32 11.19 -4.56
C GLU A 100 9.89 11.23 -4.06
N LEU A 101 9.74 11.49 -2.76
CA LEU A 101 8.50 11.86 -2.10
C LEU A 101 8.69 13.25 -1.51
N LYS A 102 7.70 14.13 -1.66
CA LYS A 102 7.74 15.47 -1.09
C LYS A 102 7.14 15.43 0.32
N PRO A 103 7.92 15.54 1.39
CA PRO A 103 7.39 15.53 2.75
C PRO A 103 6.53 16.77 2.99
N ILE A 104 5.36 16.59 3.60
CA ILE A 104 4.47 17.66 4.02
C ILE A 104 4.65 17.92 5.52
N ARG A 105 4.43 16.89 6.33
CA ARG A 105 4.55 16.97 7.79
C ARG A 105 4.68 15.59 8.44
N GLN A 106 5.28 15.56 9.59
CA GLN A 106 5.21 14.40 10.47
C GLN A 106 3.83 14.36 11.15
N ILE A 107 3.14 13.22 11.07
CA ILE A 107 1.84 13.02 11.70
C ILE A 107 2.04 12.44 13.10
N ARG A 108 2.86 11.42 13.21
CA ARG A 108 3.25 10.71 14.44
C ARG A 108 4.73 10.35 14.33
N PRO A 109 5.42 10.01 15.41
CA PRO A 109 6.77 9.45 15.33
C PRO A 109 6.83 8.29 14.34
N GLY A 110 7.76 8.36 13.38
CA GLY A 110 7.90 7.35 12.33
C GLY A 110 6.82 7.35 11.24
N CYS A 111 5.86 8.30 11.27
CA CYS A 111 4.81 8.44 10.26
C CYS A 111 4.87 9.83 9.63
N VAL A 112 5.13 9.90 8.34
CA VAL A 112 5.24 11.15 7.57
C VAL A 112 4.22 11.19 6.46
N LEU A 113 3.41 12.26 6.42
CA LEU A 113 2.57 12.58 5.27
C LEU A 113 3.43 13.17 4.17
N THR A 114 3.32 12.62 2.99
CA THR A 114 4.07 13.01 1.80
C THR A 114 3.14 13.19 0.61
N LYS A 115 3.62 13.87 -0.41
CA LYS A 115 3.03 13.93 -1.74
C LYS A 115 3.87 13.11 -2.72
N LEU A 116 3.16 12.41 -3.58
CA LEU A 116 3.71 11.67 -4.71
C LEU A 116 3.07 12.22 -5.99
N ASP A 117 3.89 12.70 -6.93
CA ASP A 117 3.43 13.03 -8.29
C ASP A 117 3.61 11.82 -9.19
N TYR A 118 2.51 11.28 -9.72
CA TYR A 118 2.54 10.13 -10.62
C TYR A 118 1.58 10.32 -11.79
N ASN A 119 2.10 10.20 -13.01
CA ASN A 119 1.34 10.38 -14.26
C ASN A 119 0.51 11.68 -14.29
N GLY A 120 1.08 12.79 -13.78
CA GLY A 120 0.43 14.10 -13.75
C GLY A 120 -0.67 14.24 -12.70
N ARG A 121 -0.78 13.30 -11.76
CA ARG A 121 -1.68 13.38 -10.61
C ARG A 121 -0.89 13.41 -9.32
N GLU A 122 -1.38 14.19 -8.36
CA GLU A 122 -0.85 14.24 -7.01
C GLU A 122 -1.59 13.25 -6.12
N TYR A 123 -0.84 12.43 -5.40
CA TYR A 123 -1.35 11.48 -4.40
C TYR A 123 -0.80 11.81 -3.03
N HIS A 124 -1.63 11.67 -2.01
CA HIS A 124 -1.19 11.75 -0.62
C HIS A 124 -0.79 10.37 -0.12
N MET A 125 0.41 10.29 0.44
CA MET A 125 0.95 9.04 0.96
C MET A 125 1.49 9.24 2.36
N ILE A 126 1.14 8.34 3.26
CA ILE A 126 1.72 8.24 4.59
C ILE A 126 2.76 7.13 4.56
N THR A 127 4.01 7.49 4.78
CA THR A 127 5.09 6.51 4.96
C THR A 127 5.23 6.20 6.44
N LYS A 128 5.23 4.94 6.80
CA LYS A 128 5.37 4.47 8.19
C LYS A 128 6.59 3.56 8.31
N SER A 129 7.51 3.89 9.21
CA SER A 129 8.61 2.99 9.57
C SER A 129 8.07 1.74 10.26
N GLY A 130 8.60 0.56 9.92
CA GLY A 130 8.08 -0.73 10.37
C GLY A 130 7.98 -0.88 11.89
N GLY A 131 9.00 -0.43 12.62
CA GLY A 131 9.09 -0.58 14.08
C GLY A 131 8.40 0.49 14.91
N PHE A 132 7.69 1.46 14.31
CA PHE A 132 7.02 2.55 15.03
C PHE A 132 5.51 2.35 15.11
N GLY A 133 4.94 2.89 16.20
CA GLY A 133 3.50 2.86 16.47
C GLY A 133 3.09 1.67 17.34
N ASP A 134 1.92 1.79 17.93
CA ASP A 134 1.24 0.79 18.73
C ASP A 134 -0.02 0.29 18.02
N GLU A 135 -0.80 -0.53 18.70
CA GLU A 135 -2.03 -1.14 18.16
C GLU A 135 -3.13 -0.10 17.82
N ASN A 136 -3.07 1.10 18.38
CA ASN A 136 -4.05 2.15 18.15
C ASN A 136 -3.70 3.06 16.97
N LEU A 137 -2.47 3.00 16.46
CA LEU A 137 -1.99 3.92 15.44
C LEU A 137 -2.86 3.94 14.19
N LEU A 138 -3.22 2.80 13.64
CA LEU A 138 -4.03 2.73 12.41
C LEU A 138 -5.47 3.20 12.62
N PRO A 139 -6.18 2.79 13.68
CA PRO A 139 -7.47 3.36 14.04
C PRO A 139 -7.43 4.88 14.20
N GLU A 140 -6.48 5.42 14.95
CA GLU A 140 -6.35 6.87 15.18
C GLU A 140 -6.08 7.64 13.88
N LEU A 141 -5.18 7.15 13.04
CA LEU A 141 -4.90 7.77 11.73
C LEU A 141 -6.14 7.75 10.83
N THR A 142 -6.89 6.67 10.82
CA THR A 142 -8.11 6.55 10.01
C THR A 142 -9.15 7.59 10.45
N GLU A 143 -9.39 7.74 11.75
CA GLU A 143 -10.32 8.74 12.27
C GLU A 143 -9.84 10.19 12.01
N GLU A 144 -8.54 10.47 12.16
CA GLU A 144 -7.99 11.80 11.84
C GLU A 144 -8.19 12.17 10.36
N LEU A 145 -7.99 11.21 9.45
CA LEU A 145 -8.17 11.43 8.02
C LEU A 145 -9.63 11.65 7.65
N LYS A 146 -10.56 10.88 8.22
CA LYS A 146 -12.01 11.06 8.03
C LYS A 146 -12.49 12.43 8.53
N GLY A 147 -11.99 12.87 9.68
CA GLY A 147 -12.35 14.16 10.26
C GLY A 147 -11.99 15.34 9.37
N LYS A 148 -10.89 15.26 8.64
CA LYS A 148 -10.43 16.30 7.71
C LYS A 148 -11.25 16.34 6.42
N GLN A 149 -11.65 15.20 5.87
CA GLN A 149 -12.51 15.16 4.68
C GLN A 149 -13.87 15.83 4.95
N LYS A 150 -14.46 15.61 6.12
CA LYS A 150 -15.72 16.26 6.52
C LYS A 150 -15.59 17.78 6.78
N GLY A 151 -14.39 18.25 7.16
CA GLY A 151 -14.12 19.68 7.38
C GLY A 151 -13.94 20.45 6.07
N GLU A 152 -13.41 19.83 5.03
CA GLU A 152 -13.23 20.46 3.71
C GLU A 152 -14.55 20.54 2.91
N GLU A 153 -15.47 19.58 3.06
CA GLU A 153 -16.80 19.63 2.45
C GLU A 153 -17.71 20.72 3.04
N ASN A 154 -17.48 21.13 4.28
CA ASN A 154 -18.26 22.18 4.95
C ASN A 154 -17.68 23.60 4.79
N GLY A 155 -16.56 23.75 4.09
CA GLY A 155 -15.84 25.03 3.90
C GLY A 155 -16.11 25.72 2.57
N ILE A 156 -17.06 25.24 1.74
CA ILE A 156 -17.48 25.93 0.51
C ILE A 156 -18.92 26.40 0.69
N SER A 157 -19.09 27.47 1.46
CA SER A 157 -20.25 28.37 1.41
C SER A 157 -19.80 29.73 1.82
N ASP A 158 -19.81 30.62 0.85
CA ASP A 158 -19.63 32.08 0.74
C ASP A 158 -18.28 32.53 0.21
#